data_77542ec32f43617d6a119731b649071f
#
_entry.id   77542ec32f43617d6a119731b649071f
#
_cell.length_a   1.000
_cell.length_b   1.000
_cell.length_c   1.000
_cell.angle_alpha   90.00
_cell.angle_beta   90.00
_cell.angle_gamma   90.00
#
_symmetry.space_group_name_H-M   'P 1'
#
loop_
_entity.id
_entity.type
_entity.pdbx_description
1 polymer ?
#
loop_
_entity_poly.entity_id
_entity_poly.type
_entity_poly.pdbx_seq_one_letter_code
_entity_poly.pdbx_strand_id
1 'polypeptide(L)'
;MRTGRKSNNGGFSLVELIIVIAIMAILVGVMAISASSLTGRKVKKCADEIVSTIERTRVLTLGKEQNDVECVLTYEGKEYHAKIYQKGTLVSDRIVGKDPIDIKVYFEDGASATGYTLAEIDGKTPYATPGEKGLHLVFNRASGAFE
;
A
#
# COMPACT_ATOMS: atom_id res chain seq x y z
N MET A 1 10.62 41.06 60.50
CA MET A 1 10.77 39.58 60.50
C MET A 1 10.61 39.03 59.11
N ARG A 2 11.72 38.56 58.52
CA ARG A 2 11.74 37.99 57.12
C ARG A 2 11.76 36.46 57.28
N THR A 3 10.64 35.81 57.03
CA THR A 3 10.55 34.34 56.97
C THR A 3 11.18 33.84 55.71
N GLY A 4 12.37 33.23 55.83
CA GLY A 4 13.07 32.56 54.74
C GLY A 4 12.30 31.31 54.30
N ARG A 5 11.83 31.31 53.07
CA ARG A 5 11.24 30.16 52.38
C ARG A 5 12.35 29.15 52.11
N LYS A 6 12.40 28.04 52.83
CA LYS A 6 13.29 26.93 52.56
C LYS A 6 12.88 26.31 51.22
N SER A 7 13.70 26.49 50.19
CA SER A 7 13.60 25.76 48.94
C SER A 7 14.02 24.31 49.18
N ASN A 8 13.08 23.39 49.17
CA ASN A 8 13.38 21.95 49.15
C ASN A 8 13.82 21.57 47.73
N ASN A 9 15.12 21.68 47.46
CA ASN A 9 15.72 21.06 46.27
C ASN A 9 15.93 19.57 46.58
N GLY A 10 14.86 18.79 46.50
CA GLY A 10 14.95 17.33 46.49
C GLY A 10 15.55 16.87 45.19
N GLY A 11 16.84 16.54 45.21
CA GLY A 11 17.47 15.85 44.05
C GLY A 11 16.88 14.48 43.86
N PHE A 12 16.76 14.02 42.62
CA PHE A 12 16.31 12.67 42.32
C PHE A 12 17.25 11.64 42.97
N SER A 13 16.68 10.62 43.59
CA SER A 13 17.42 9.47 44.07
C SER A 13 17.98 8.67 42.91
N LEU A 14 19.21 8.15 43.05
CA LEU A 14 19.82 7.27 42.04
C LEU A 14 18.94 6.05 41.75
N VAL A 15 18.23 5.56 42.75
CA VAL A 15 17.28 4.42 42.59
C VAL A 15 16.09 4.83 41.71
N GLU A 16 15.55 6.04 41.91
CA GLU A 16 14.43 6.57 41.10
C GLU A 16 14.81 6.73 39.62
N LEU A 17 16.05 7.18 39.35
CA LEU A 17 16.55 7.27 38.02
C LEU A 17 16.65 5.88 37.33
N ILE A 18 17.16 4.89 38.08
CA ILE A 18 17.29 3.51 37.55
C ILE A 18 15.90 2.92 37.23
N ILE A 19 14.91 3.15 38.08
CA ILE A 19 13.54 2.67 37.87
C ILE A 19 12.94 3.33 36.63
N VAL A 20 13.13 4.63 36.43
CA VAL A 20 12.60 5.36 35.27
C VAL A 20 13.22 4.83 33.99
N ILE A 21 14.54 4.66 33.92
CA ILE A 21 15.19 4.13 32.70
C ILE A 21 14.80 2.67 32.43
N ALA A 22 14.57 1.86 33.46
CA ALA A 22 14.10 0.48 33.29
C ALA A 22 12.69 0.43 32.69
N ILE A 23 11.77 1.27 33.20
CA ILE A 23 10.41 1.38 32.66
C ILE A 23 10.45 1.88 31.20
N MET A 24 11.26 2.91 30.91
CA MET A 24 11.42 3.45 29.56
C MET A 24 11.96 2.39 28.59
N ALA A 25 12.92 1.58 29.01
CA ALA A 25 13.48 0.50 28.18
C ALA A 25 12.41 -0.55 27.82
N ILE A 26 11.55 -0.92 28.78
CA ILE A 26 10.45 -1.84 28.53
C ILE A 26 9.44 -1.25 27.54
N LEU A 27 9.05 0.01 27.75
CA LEU A 27 8.07 0.69 26.86
C LEU A 27 8.60 0.81 25.43
N VAL A 28 9.86 1.19 25.25
CA VAL A 28 10.50 1.27 23.92
C VAL A 28 10.57 -0.11 23.27
N GLY A 29 10.89 -1.16 24.01
CA GLY A 29 10.93 -2.53 23.53
C GLY A 29 9.55 -3.00 22.99
N VAL A 30 8.48 -2.73 23.72
CA VAL A 30 7.11 -3.08 23.30
C VAL A 30 6.68 -2.29 22.05
N MET A 31 7.04 -1.01 21.93
CA MET A 31 6.72 -0.19 20.75
C MET A 31 7.44 -0.68 19.50
N ALA A 32 8.69 -1.11 19.59
CA ALA A 32 9.45 -1.61 18.44
C ALA A 32 8.82 -2.87 17.83
N ILE A 33 8.29 -3.78 18.65
CA ILE A 33 7.62 -5.01 18.19
C ILE A 33 6.28 -4.68 17.50
N SER A 34 5.54 -3.71 17.99
CA SER A 34 4.23 -3.33 17.43
C SER A 34 4.32 -2.73 16.04
N ALA A 35 5.38 -1.96 15.73
CA ALA A 35 5.54 -1.27 14.46
C ALA A 35 5.68 -2.24 13.27
N SER A 36 6.43 -3.34 13.42
CA SER A 36 6.66 -4.32 12.35
C SER A 36 5.39 -5.11 11.99
N SER A 37 4.54 -5.42 12.96
CA SER A 37 3.30 -6.18 12.73
C SER A 37 2.23 -5.35 12.00
N LEU A 38 2.24 -4.03 12.15
CA LEU A 38 1.31 -3.13 11.45
C LEU A 38 1.61 -3.03 9.96
N THR A 39 2.88 -3.06 9.56
CA THR A 39 3.27 -3.03 8.13
C THR A 39 2.83 -4.30 7.41
N GLY A 40 3.02 -5.48 8.00
CA GLY A 40 2.57 -6.74 7.42
C GLY A 40 1.06 -6.81 7.19
N ARG A 41 0.26 -6.27 8.11
CA ARG A 41 -1.21 -6.20 7.96
C ARG A 41 -1.64 -5.26 6.83
N LYS A 42 -0.94 -4.12 6.67
CA LYS A 42 -1.22 -3.17 5.58
C LYS A 42 -0.91 -3.79 4.21
N VAL A 43 0.22 -4.48 4.07
CA VAL A 43 0.59 -5.17 2.82
C VAL A 43 -0.43 -6.25 2.48
N LYS A 44 -0.82 -7.08 3.46
CA LYS A 44 -1.84 -8.11 3.24
C LYS A 44 -3.17 -7.49 2.80
N LYS A 45 -3.64 -6.45 3.49
CA LYS A 45 -4.87 -5.76 3.12
C LYS A 45 -4.80 -5.18 1.70
N CYS A 46 -3.66 -4.58 1.33
CA CYS A 46 -3.44 -4.07 -0.02
C CYS A 46 -3.56 -5.20 -1.07
N ALA A 47 -2.90 -6.34 -0.83
CA ALA A 47 -2.98 -7.50 -1.72
C ALA A 47 -4.41 -8.04 -1.84
N ASP A 48 -5.12 -8.21 -0.73
CA ASP A 48 -6.50 -8.69 -0.71
C ASP A 48 -7.44 -7.75 -1.48
N GLU A 49 -7.28 -6.43 -1.35
CA GLU A 49 -8.07 -5.43 -2.09
C GLU A 49 -7.77 -5.45 -3.61
N ILE A 50 -6.51 -5.63 -4.00
CA ILE A 50 -6.13 -5.77 -5.41
C ILE A 50 -6.75 -7.03 -6.00
N VAL A 51 -6.59 -8.17 -5.35
CA VAL A 51 -7.17 -9.45 -5.80
C VAL A 51 -8.68 -9.34 -5.93
N SER A 52 -9.36 -8.80 -4.92
CA SER A 52 -10.82 -8.57 -4.95
C SER A 52 -11.26 -7.69 -6.12
N THR A 53 -10.47 -6.64 -6.45
CA THR A 53 -10.79 -5.76 -7.58
C THR A 53 -10.57 -6.47 -8.92
N ILE A 54 -9.51 -7.25 -9.05
CA ILE A 54 -9.23 -8.08 -10.23
C ILE A 54 -10.34 -9.10 -10.45
N GLU A 55 -10.73 -9.84 -9.41
CA GLU A 55 -11.83 -10.82 -9.49
C GLU A 55 -13.15 -10.15 -9.90
N ARG A 56 -13.44 -8.99 -9.32
CA ARG A 56 -14.64 -8.23 -9.68
C ARG A 56 -14.60 -7.81 -11.15
N THR A 57 -13.46 -7.32 -11.64
CA THR A 57 -13.29 -6.95 -13.06
C THR A 57 -13.51 -8.16 -13.96
N ARG A 58 -12.92 -9.32 -13.61
CA ARG A 58 -13.10 -10.56 -14.34
C ARG A 58 -14.56 -10.99 -14.41
N VAL A 59 -15.29 -10.92 -13.29
CA VAL A 59 -16.73 -11.24 -13.24
C VAL A 59 -17.55 -10.30 -14.12
N LEU A 60 -17.21 -9.00 -14.11
CA LEU A 60 -17.88 -8.01 -14.97
C LEU A 60 -17.59 -8.28 -16.46
N THR A 61 -16.37 -8.68 -16.82
CA THR A 61 -16.00 -9.04 -18.20
C THR A 61 -16.73 -10.28 -18.68
N LEU A 62 -16.92 -11.28 -17.84
CA LEU A 62 -17.68 -12.51 -18.16
C LEU A 62 -19.18 -12.28 -18.24
N GLY A 63 -19.69 -11.18 -17.68
CA GLY A 63 -21.09 -10.78 -17.76
C GLY A 63 -21.53 -10.47 -19.19
N LYS A 64 -22.76 -10.80 -19.54
CA LYS A 64 -23.29 -10.88 -20.93
C LYS A 64 -23.29 -9.57 -21.73
N GLU A 65 -23.09 -8.40 -21.13
CA GLU A 65 -23.36 -7.12 -21.82
C GLU A 65 -22.14 -6.21 -22.02
N GLN A 66 -20.94 -6.59 -21.55
CA GLN A 66 -19.84 -5.62 -21.47
C GLN A 66 -18.56 -6.15 -22.14
N ASN A 67 -18.22 -5.57 -23.28
CA ASN A 67 -17.03 -5.96 -24.06
C ASN A 67 -15.76 -5.18 -23.70
N ASP A 68 -15.86 -4.06 -22.95
CA ASP A 68 -14.75 -3.18 -22.66
C ASP A 68 -14.69 -2.92 -21.16
N VAL A 69 -14.25 -3.92 -20.39
CA VAL A 69 -14.00 -3.77 -18.96
C VAL A 69 -12.51 -3.94 -18.72
N GLU A 70 -11.89 -2.95 -18.11
CA GLU A 70 -10.49 -2.99 -17.72
C GLU A 70 -10.30 -2.60 -16.25
N CYS A 71 -9.29 -3.17 -15.62
CA CYS A 71 -8.81 -2.75 -14.32
C CYS A 71 -7.48 -2.03 -14.49
N VAL A 72 -7.40 -0.81 -13.98
CA VAL A 72 -6.18 -0.01 -14.06
C VAL A 72 -5.64 0.23 -12.66
N LEU A 73 -4.42 -0.21 -12.41
CA LEU A 73 -3.72 0.08 -11.15
C LEU A 73 -2.82 1.29 -11.37
N THR A 74 -3.03 2.34 -10.58
CA THR A 74 -2.24 3.58 -10.65
C THR A 74 -1.63 3.94 -9.30
N TYR A 75 -0.54 4.70 -9.34
CA TYR A 75 0.07 5.30 -8.15
C TYR A 75 -0.04 6.82 -8.27
N GLU A 76 -0.83 7.42 -7.42
CA GLU A 76 -1.12 8.85 -7.43
C GLU A 76 -1.07 9.42 -6.01
N GLY A 77 -0.34 10.51 -5.79
CA GLY A 77 -0.35 11.21 -4.51
C GLY A 77 0.05 10.36 -3.27
N LYS A 78 0.96 9.38 -3.43
CA LYS A 78 1.38 8.41 -2.40
C LYS A 78 0.31 7.38 -2.04
N GLU A 79 -0.66 7.18 -2.90
CA GLU A 79 -1.72 6.20 -2.76
C GLU A 79 -1.77 5.29 -4.00
N TYR A 80 -2.08 4.02 -3.79
CA TYR A 80 -2.31 3.06 -4.85
C TYR A 80 -3.81 2.95 -5.09
N HIS A 81 -4.21 3.18 -6.32
CA HIS A 81 -5.60 3.12 -6.75
C HIS A 81 -5.84 1.91 -7.64
N ALA A 82 -6.97 1.25 -7.45
CA ALA A 82 -7.49 0.25 -8.37
C ALA A 82 -8.79 0.78 -8.96
N LYS A 83 -8.73 1.12 -10.24
CA LYS A 83 -9.80 1.73 -11.01
C LYS A 83 -10.41 0.71 -11.96
N ILE A 84 -11.73 0.66 -12.04
CA ILE A 84 -12.44 -0.18 -13.01
C ILE A 84 -13.11 0.75 -14.02
N TYR A 85 -12.77 0.56 -15.29
CA TYR A 85 -13.40 1.25 -16.40
C TYR A 85 -14.32 0.30 -17.16
N GLN A 86 -15.45 0.82 -17.61
CA GLN A 86 -16.38 0.14 -18.51
C GLN A 86 -16.69 1.06 -19.67
N LYS A 87 -16.40 0.62 -20.89
CA LYS A 87 -16.56 1.45 -22.12
C LYS A 87 -15.88 2.83 -21.98
N GLY A 88 -14.68 2.85 -21.42
CA GLY A 88 -13.93 4.08 -21.18
C GLY A 88 -14.47 4.97 -20.05
N THR A 89 -15.54 4.56 -19.34
CA THR A 89 -16.10 5.32 -18.22
C THR A 89 -15.65 4.72 -16.90
N LEU A 90 -15.16 5.54 -15.99
CA LEU A 90 -14.76 5.12 -14.64
C LEU A 90 -16.00 4.70 -13.82
N VAL A 91 -16.06 3.42 -13.44
CA VAL A 91 -17.16 2.84 -12.65
C VAL A 91 -16.80 2.72 -11.17
N SER A 92 -15.53 2.44 -10.89
CA SER A 92 -15.05 2.28 -9.51
C SER A 92 -13.63 2.79 -9.38
N ASP A 93 -13.36 3.55 -8.32
CA ASP A 93 -12.02 3.93 -7.89
C ASP A 93 -11.88 3.56 -6.41
N ARG A 94 -10.87 2.76 -6.09
CA ARG A 94 -10.61 2.30 -4.72
C ARG A 94 -9.15 2.49 -4.36
N ILE A 95 -8.90 3.09 -3.21
CA ILE A 95 -7.56 3.14 -2.63
C ILE A 95 -7.27 1.77 -2.02
N VAL A 96 -6.32 1.05 -2.62
CA VAL A 96 -5.93 -0.30 -2.20
C VAL A 96 -4.69 -0.31 -1.30
N GLY A 97 -3.87 0.74 -1.36
CA GLY A 97 -2.68 0.86 -0.54
C GLY A 97 -2.18 2.30 -0.42
N LYS A 98 -1.27 2.51 0.53
CA LYS A 98 -0.60 3.80 0.76
C LYS A 98 0.84 3.57 1.15
N ASP A 99 1.70 4.56 0.92
CA ASP A 99 3.07 4.55 1.43
C ASP A 99 3.13 4.12 2.92
N PRO A 100 4.13 3.34 3.33
CA PRO A 100 5.34 2.88 2.63
C PRO A 100 5.23 1.50 1.96
N ILE A 101 4.08 1.14 1.39
CA ILE A 101 3.92 -0.11 0.64
C ILE A 101 4.54 0.10 -0.75
N ASP A 102 5.26 -0.90 -1.27
CA ASP A 102 5.84 -0.89 -2.61
C ASP A 102 5.21 -2.01 -3.43
N ILE A 103 4.55 -1.65 -4.54
CA ILE A 103 3.97 -2.61 -5.47
C ILE A 103 4.89 -2.70 -6.69
N LYS A 104 5.46 -3.89 -6.91
CA LYS A 104 6.31 -4.18 -8.07
C LYS A 104 5.61 -5.13 -9.01
N VAL A 105 5.66 -4.81 -10.29
CA VAL A 105 5.16 -5.64 -11.37
C VAL A 105 6.36 -6.20 -12.12
N TYR A 106 6.35 -7.50 -12.34
CA TYR A 106 7.39 -8.21 -13.07
C TYR A 106 6.83 -8.63 -14.42
N PHE A 107 7.49 -8.21 -15.48
CA PHE A 107 7.19 -8.66 -16.84
C PHE A 107 8.23 -9.71 -17.22
N GLU A 108 7.76 -10.84 -17.67
CA GLU A 108 8.62 -11.94 -18.11
C GLU A 108 8.86 -11.80 -19.62
N ASP A 109 10.05 -11.36 -20.00
CA ASP A 109 10.46 -11.17 -21.38
C ASP A 109 11.44 -12.30 -21.79
N GLY A 110 10.94 -13.52 -21.77
CA GLY A 110 11.61 -14.75 -22.25
C GLY A 110 12.93 -15.15 -21.60
N ALA A 111 13.73 -14.25 -21.07
CA ALA A 111 15.04 -14.56 -20.46
C ALA A 111 15.33 -13.80 -19.13
N SER A 112 14.58 -12.77 -18.80
CA SER A 112 14.81 -12.00 -17.57
C SER A 112 13.52 -11.35 -17.09
N ALA A 113 13.18 -11.52 -15.82
CA ALA A 113 12.07 -10.80 -15.20
C ALA A 113 12.54 -9.40 -14.77
N THR A 114 12.10 -8.37 -15.46
CA THR A 114 12.38 -6.99 -15.06
C THR A 114 11.24 -6.50 -14.18
N GLY A 115 11.55 -6.10 -12.94
CA GLY A 115 10.58 -5.56 -12.00
C GLY A 115 10.51 -4.03 -12.07
N TYR A 116 9.32 -3.50 -12.24
CA TYR A 116 9.04 -2.06 -12.24
C TYR A 116 8.13 -1.73 -11.05
N THR A 117 8.36 -0.60 -10.39
CA THR A 117 7.39 -0.07 -9.44
C THR A 117 6.18 0.49 -10.20
N LEU A 118 5.01 0.49 -9.59
CA LEU A 118 3.80 0.99 -10.25
C LEU A 118 3.94 2.47 -10.68
N ALA A 119 4.76 3.24 -9.98
CA ALA A 119 5.09 4.63 -10.33
C ALA A 119 5.95 4.75 -11.61
N GLU A 120 6.71 3.71 -11.97
CA GLU A 120 7.58 3.68 -13.15
C GLU A 120 6.88 3.20 -14.42
N ILE A 121 5.67 2.61 -14.29
CA ILE A 121 4.89 2.06 -15.41
C ILE A 121 4.27 3.15 -16.28
N ASP A 122 4.44 4.43 -15.97
CA ASP A 122 3.98 5.55 -16.77
C ASP A 122 4.66 5.62 -18.15
N GLY A 123 4.15 4.84 -19.11
CA GLY A 123 4.57 4.90 -20.51
C GLY A 123 5.99 4.43 -20.84
N LYS A 124 6.71 3.83 -19.88
CA LYS A 124 8.11 3.41 -20.03
C LYS A 124 8.29 1.91 -20.21
N THR A 125 7.25 1.12 -20.09
CA THR A 125 7.32 -0.32 -20.27
C THR A 125 6.87 -0.72 -21.67
N PRO A 126 7.39 -1.81 -22.25
CA PRO A 126 6.97 -2.30 -23.58
C PRO A 126 5.49 -2.69 -23.64
N TYR A 127 4.82 -2.80 -22.49
CA TYR A 127 3.42 -3.21 -22.35
C TYR A 127 2.48 -2.04 -21.96
N ALA A 128 3.01 -0.82 -21.80
CA ALA A 128 2.20 0.36 -21.50
C ALA A 128 1.86 1.08 -22.80
N THR A 129 0.61 1.38 -23.02
CA THR A 129 0.18 2.25 -24.12
C THR A 129 0.79 3.64 -23.94
N PRO A 130 1.49 4.20 -24.94
CA PRO A 130 2.08 5.53 -24.79
C PRO A 130 1.03 6.57 -24.43
N GLY A 131 1.23 7.25 -23.28
CA GLY A 131 0.32 8.29 -22.77
C GLY A 131 -0.72 7.82 -21.76
N GLU A 132 -0.85 6.52 -21.52
CA GLU A 132 -1.71 5.99 -20.47
C GLU A 132 -0.91 5.72 -19.20
N LYS A 133 -1.50 6.10 -18.04
CA LYS A 133 -0.87 5.94 -16.73
C LYS A 133 -1.35 4.67 -16.06
N GLY A 134 -0.39 3.90 -15.53
CA GLY A 134 -0.66 2.74 -14.72
C GLY A 134 -0.60 1.40 -15.44
N LEU A 135 -0.91 0.35 -14.71
CA LEU A 135 -0.97 -1.02 -15.20
C LEU A 135 -2.40 -1.35 -15.63
N HIS A 136 -2.60 -1.56 -16.92
CA HIS A 136 -3.87 -1.95 -17.51
C HIS A 136 -3.99 -3.48 -17.54
N LEU A 137 -5.07 -4.00 -16.94
CA LEU A 137 -5.40 -5.42 -16.88
C LEU A 137 -6.70 -5.66 -17.64
N VAL A 138 -6.58 -6.28 -18.80
CA VAL A 138 -7.71 -6.64 -19.66
C VAL A 138 -7.94 -8.14 -19.61
N PHE A 139 -9.21 -8.54 -19.58
CA PHE A 139 -9.59 -9.94 -19.52
C PHE A 139 -10.32 -10.36 -20.80
N ASN A 140 -9.94 -11.51 -21.34
CA ASN A 140 -10.66 -12.13 -22.43
C ASN A 140 -12.05 -12.57 -22.00
N ARG A 141 -13.07 -12.13 -22.72
CA ARG A 141 -14.46 -12.41 -22.39
C ARG A 141 -14.84 -13.90 -22.47
N ALA A 142 -14.20 -14.64 -23.39
CA ALA A 142 -14.54 -16.03 -23.61
C ALA A 142 -13.92 -16.96 -22.56
N SER A 143 -12.70 -16.66 -22.12
CA SER A 143 -11.93 -17.51 -21.21
C SER A 143 -11.79 -16.92 -19.80
N GLY A 144 -11.96 -15.61 -19.65
CA GLY A 144 -11.63 -14.90 -18.41
C GLY A 144 -10.14 -14.90 -18.10
N ALA A 145 -9.30 -15.21 -19.07
CA ALA A 145 -7.85 -15.12 -18.95
C ALA A 145 -7.38 -13.67 -19.21
N PHE A 146 -6.18 -13.33 -18.77
CA PHE A 146 -5.53 -12.08 -19.13
C PHE A 146 -5.18 -12.07 -20.63
N GLU A 147 -5.37 -10.91 -21.26
CA GLU A 147 -4.92 -10.61 -22.62
C GLU A 147 -3.60 -9.87 -22.60
#